data_bb341a8f5b3dc2334782c6adacf7e5c7
#
_entry.id   bb341a8f5b3dc2334782c6adacf7e5c7
#
_cell.length_a   1.000
_cell.length_b   1.000
_cell.length_c   1.000
_cell.angle_alpha   90.00
_cell.angle_beta   90.00
_cell.angle_gamma   90.00
#
_symmetry.space_group_name_H-M   'P 1'
#
loop_
_entity.id
_entity.type
_entity.pdbx_description
1 polymer ?
#
loop_
_entity_poly.entity_id
_entity_poly.type
_entity_poly.pdbx_seq_one_letter_code
_entity_poly.pdbx_strand_id
1 'polypeptide(L)'
;QALGGTVARTGQREYGRTTVEVLEPGRLLSGLPGSLTSWMSHGDEVIAAPDGFTVNARSPRATVAAFEDAGRRLAGVQWHPEVLHSEHGQEVLEHFLLDIAGCRPTWTSSNIAEEQVQRVRDEVGDARVLCALSGGVDSAVAAAIVQRAIGDQLTCVFVDHGLLREGEAERVERDFVASTGVRLVVANEQERFLSALAGVSDPETKRKIIGREFIRTFEDEARKINADGPIDYLVQGTLYPDVVESGGGEGAANIKSHHNVGGLPDDLQFSLIEPLRTLFKDEVREVGRQLGLPEHIVARHPFPGPGLGIRIVG
;
A
#
# COMPACT_ATOMS: atom_id res chain seq x y z
N GLN A 1 2.61 -21.21 -27.32
CA GLN A 1 3.10 -21.29 -28.70
C GLN A 1 4.62 -21.22 -28.78
N ALA A 2 5.28 -20.29 -28.12
CA ALA A 2 6.74 -20.12 -28.18
C ALA A 2 7.54 -21.38 -27.77
N LEU A 3 6.94 -22.26 -26.98
CA LEU A 3 7.53 -23.52 -26.55
C LEU A 3 7.10 -24.75 -27.38
N GLY A 4 6.35 -24.53 -28.47
CA GLY A 4 5.88 -25.60 -29.34
C GLY A 4 4.44 -26.08 -29.10
N GLY A 5 3.76 -25.58 -28.04
CA GLY A 5 2.35 -25.89 -27.81
C GLY A 5 1.41 -25.19 -28.80
N THR A 6 0.16 -25.63 -28.85
CA THR A 6 -0.85 -25.10 -29.75
C THR A 6 -1.93 -24.35 -28.99
N VAL A 7 -2.16 -23.10 -29.39
CA VAL A 7 -3.25 -22.24 -28.90
C VAL A 7 -4.18 -21.95 -30.09
N ALA A 8 -5.47 -22.12 -29.91
CA ALA A 8 -6.46 -21.92 -30.96
C ALA A 8 -7.73 -21.22 -30.45
N ARG A 9 -8.42 -20.56 -31.38
CA ARG A 9 -9.81 -20.10 -31.23
C ARG A 9 -10.76 -21.21 -31.63
N THR A 10 -11.20 -21.98 -30.66
CA THR A 10 -12.15 -23.09 -30.93
C THR A 10 -13.60 -22.63 -30.98
N GLY A 11 -13.85 -21.36 -30.61
CA GLY A 11 -15.21 -20.83 -30.45
C GLY A 11 -15.77 -21.15 -29.03
N GLN A 12 -15.11 -21.98 -28.29
CA GLN A 12 -15.41 -22.23 -26.88
C GLN A 12 -14.79 -21.13 -26.04
N ARG A 13 -15.61 -20.53 -25.18
CA ARG A 13 -15.16 -19.44 -24.28
C ARG A 13 -15.53 -19.83 -22.87
N GLU A 14 -14.65 -19.56 -21.93
CA GLU A 14 -14.93 -19.75 -20.51
C GLU A 14 -14.78 -18.43 -19.77
N TYR A 15 -15.87 -17.98 -19.15
CA TYR A 15 -15.90 -16.78 -18.31
C TYR A 15 -16.61 -17.09 -17.01
N GLY A 16 -16.01 -16.65 -15.90
CA GLY A 16 -16.54 -16.84 -14.56
C GLY A 16 -16.18 -18.19 -13.94
N ARG A 17 -17.03 -18.65 -13.04
CA ARG A 17 -16.79 -19.85 -12.21
C ARG A 17 -16.85 -21.11 -13.07
N THR A 18 -15.76 -21.89 -13.08
CA THR A 18 -15.61 -23.13 -13.84
C THR A 18 -14.97 -24.20 -12.97
N THR A 19 -15.41 -25.44 -13.11
CA THR A 19 -14.77 -26.58 -12.44
C THR A 19 -13.56 -27.05 -13.25
N VAL A 20 -12.42 -27.14 -12.62
CA VAL A 20 -11.17 -27.67 -13.16
C VAL A 20 -10.91 -29.03 -12.53
N GLU A 21 -10.78 -30.06 -13.37
CA GLU A 21 -10.45 -31.44 -12.95
C GLU A 21 -8.93 -31.64 -12.98
N VAL A 22 -8.36 -32.06 -11.86
CA VAL A 22 -6.95 -32.39 -11.74
C VAL A 22 -6.73 -33.80 -12.30
N LEU A 23 -5.88 -33.93 -13.31
CA LEU A 23 -5.51 -35.20 -13.95
C LEU A 23 -4.25 -35.79 -13.30
N GLU A 24 -3.16 -35.03 -13.35
CA GLU A 24 -1.89 -35.34 -12.71
C GLU A 24 -1.45 -34.11 -11.90
N PRO A 25 -1.46 -34.16 -10.57
CA PRO A 25 -1.21 -32.95 -9.77
C PRO A 25 0.19 -32.35 -10.00
N GLY A 26 1.18 -33.15 -10.30
CA GLY A 26 2.55 -32.69 -10.45
C GLY A 26 3.05 -31.97 -9.19
N ARG A 27 3.86 -30.92 -9.38
CA ARG A 27 4.25 -29.99 -8.31
C ARG A 27 3.25 -28.86 -8.16
N LEU A 28 2.75 -28.36 -9.30
CA LEU A 28 1.88 -27.17 -9.32
C LEU A 28 0.58 -27.35 -8.52
N LEU A 29 -0.05 -28.54 -8.60
CA LEU A 29 -1.31 -28.87 -7.95
C LEU A 29 -1.16 -29.92 -6.84
N SER A 30 0.05 -30.08 -6.32
CA SER A 30 0.38 -31.07 -5.29
C SER A 30 -0.47 -30.86 -4.03
N GLY A 31 -1.08 -31.93 -3.50
CA GLY A 31 -1.89 -31.88 -2.28
C GLY A 31 -3.27 -31.22 -2.44
N LEU A 32 -3.61 -30.67 -3.60
CA LEU A 32 -4.91 -30.05 -3.85
C LEU A 32 -5.97 -31.11 -4.16
N PRO A 33 -7.27 -30.77 -3.96
CA PRO A 33 -8.39 -31.65 -4.32
C PRO A 33 -8.36 -32.04 -5.81
N GLY A 34 -8.90 -33.21 -6.15
CA GLY A 34 -9.01 -33.68 -7.54
C GLY A 34 -9.93 -32.81 -8.43
N SER A 35 -10.63 -31.85 -7.85
CA SER A 35 -11.48 -30.91 -8.57
C SER A 35 -11.46 -29.57 -7.84
N LEU A 36 -11.26 -28.48 -8.57
CA LEU A 36 -11.14 -27.10 -8.07
C LEU A 36 -12.19 -26.22 -8.74
N THR A 37 -12.77 -25.31 -7.98
CA THR A 37 -13.55 -24.19 -8.55
C THR A 37 -12.58 -23.05 -8.89
N SER A 38 -12.50 -22.70 -10.17
CA SER A 38 -11.57 -21.67 -10.63
C SER A 38 -12.28 -20.60 -11.45
N TRP A 39 -11.71 -19.40 -11.49
CA TRP A 39 -12.24 -18.30 -12.28
C TRP A 39 -11.58 -18.22 -13.63
N MET A 40 -12.34 -18.44 -14.70
CA MET A 40 -11.89 -18.37 -16.08
C MET A 40 -12.21 -17.02 -16.71
N SER A 41 -11.35 -16.56 -17.61
CA SER A 41 -11.58 -15.38 -18.45
C SER A 41 -10.78 -15.47 -19.75
N HIS A 42 -11.18 -16.38 -20.64
CA HIS A 42 -10.47 -16.58 -21.91
C HIS A 42 -11.39 -16.91 -23.09
N GLY A 43 -10.95 -16.48 -24.28
CA GLY A 43 -11.60 -16.81 -25.56
C GLY A 43 -10.75 -17.71 -26.45
N ASP A 44 -9.47 -17.84 -26.15
CA ASP A 44 -8.53 -18.75 -26.81
C ASP A 44 -8.18 -19.86 -25.80
N GLU A 45 -7.90 -21.07 -26.28
CA GLU A 45 -7.54 -22.19 -25.39
C GLU A 45 -6.25 -22.87 -25.83
N VAL A 46 -5.56 -23.45 -24.86
CA VAL A 46 -4.44 -24.36 -25.13
C VAL A 46 -5.02 -25.73 -25.50
N ILE A 47 -4.91 -26.11 -26.75
CA ILE A 47 -5.41 -27.40 -27.26
C ILE A 47 -4.37 -28.51 -27.23
N ALA A 48 -3.09 -28.16 -27.17
CA ALA A 48 -1.99 -29.07 -26.98
C ALA A 48 -0.87 -28.42 -26.16
N ALA A 49 -0.47 -29.07 -25.09
CA ALA A 49 0.70 -28.66 -24.32
C ALA A 49 1.99 -28.83 -25.16
N PRO A 50 3.07 -28.07 -24.89
CA PRO A 50 4.35 -28.29 -25.55
C PRO A 50 4.92 -29.67 -25.25
N ASP A 51 5.78 -30.19 -26.15
CA ASP A 51 6.44 -31.48 -25.95
C ASP A 51 7.26 -31.50 -24.63
N GLY A 52 7.09 -32.57 -23.87
CA GLY A 52 7.75 -32.78 -22.58
C GLY A 52 7.06 -32.16 -21.40
N PHE A 53 5.92 -31.45 -21.60
CA PHE A 53 5.10 -30.98 -20.49
C PHE A 53 4.06 -32.04 -20.09
N THR A 54 3.81 -32.14 -18.80
CA THR A 54 2.69 -32.89 -18.23
C THR A 54 1.46 -32.01 -18.20
N VAL A 55 0.32 -32.51 -18.68
CA VAL A 55 -0.98 -31.83 -18.55
C VAL A 55 -1.52 -32.14 -17.14
N ASN A 56 -1.57 -31.14 -16.28
CA ASN A 56 -1.96 -31.31 -14.89
C ASN A 56 -3.48 -31.26 -14.66
N ALA A 57 -4.19 -30.47 -15.49
CA ALA A 57 -5.64 -30.29 -15.32
C ALA A 57 -6.34 -29.94 -16.63
N ARG A 58 -7.65 -30.18 -16.64
CA ARG A 58 -8.58 -29.81 -17.72
C ARG A 58 -9.83 -29.11 -17.17
N SER A 59 -10.54 -28.42 -18.03
CA SER A 59 -11.90 -27.91 -17.78
C SER A 59 -12.89 -28.55 -18.76
N PRO A 60 -14.21 -28.33 -18.61
CA PRO A 60 -15.19 -28.83 -19.57
C PRO A 60 -14.99 -28.35 -21.01
N ARG A 61 -14.29 -27.23 -21.20
CA ARG A 61 -14.08 -26.61 -22.53
C ARG A 61 -12.63 -26.49 -22.93
N ALA A 62 -11.69 -26.57 -21.98
CA ALA A 62 -10.25 -26.53 -22.26
C ALA A 62 -9.61 -27.86 -21.87
N THR A 63 -9.08 -28.59 -22.88
CA THR A 63 -8.41 -29.87 -22.67
C THR A 63 -7.10 -29.74 -21.89
N VAL A 64 -6.47 -28.55 -21.92
CA VAL A 64 -5.27 -28.21 -21.18
C VAL A 64 -5.55 -26.96 -20.37
N ALA A 65 -6.06 -27.14 -19.15
CA ALA A 65 -6.28 -26.01 -18.22
C ALA A 65 -5.04 -25.71 -17.37
N ALA A 66 -4.19 -26.71 -17.08
CA ALA A 66 -2.89 -26.54 -16.47
C ALA A 66 -1.89 -27.52 -17.05
N PHE A 67 -0.62 -27.11 -17.08
CA PHE A 67 0.50 -27.94 -17.54
C PHE A 67 1.81 -27.49 -16.89
N GLU A 68 2.75 -28.42 -16.71
CA GLU A 68 4.07 -28.11 -16.14
C GLU A 68 5.20 -28.90 -16.79
N ASP A 69 6.40 -28.33 -16.78
CA ASP A 69 7.69 -29.01 -16.91
C ASP A 69 8.54 -28.66 -15.70
N ALA A 70 8.52 -29.53 -14.72
CA ALA A 70 9.23 -29.32 -13.45
C ALA A 70 10.76 -29.26 -13.64
N GLY A 71 11.31 -29.93 -14.67
CA GLY A 71 12.74 -29.90 -14.98
C GLY A 71 13.21 -28.54 -15.50
N ARG A 72 12.40 -27.90 -16.36
CA ARG A 72 12.65 -26.56 -16.88
C ARG A 72 12.11 -25.44 -15.97
N ARG A 73 11.41 -25.78 -14.88
CA ARG A 73 10.75 -24.84 -13.95
C ARG A 73 9.72 -23.96 -14.65
N LEU A 74 8.94 -24.56 -15.54
CA LEU A 74 7.90 -23.88 -16.30
C LEU A 74 6.55 -24.48 -15.94
N ALA A 75 5.57 -23.63 -15.70
CA ALA A 75 4.18 -24.02 -15.49
C ALA A 75 3.23 -22.99 -16.11
N GLY A 76 2.03 -23.42 -16.43
CA GLY A 76 0.99 -22.56 -16.95
C GLY A 76 -0.39 -23.00 -16.50
N VAL A 77 -1.25 -22.04 -16.23
CA VAL A 77 -2.67 -22.22 -15.93
C VAL A 77 -3.52 -21.35 -16.83
N GLN A 78 -4.74 -21.76 -17.14
CA GLN A 78 -5.66 -21.04 -17.99
C GLN A 78 -6.71 -20.25 -17.19
N TRP A 79 -6.72 -20.39 -15.87
CA TRP A 79 -7.56 -19.61 -14.95
C TRP A 79 -6.76 -18.53 -14.23
N HIS A 80 -7.46 -17.71 -13.45
CA HIS A 80 -6.91 -16.67 -12.61
C HIS A 80 -6.71 -17.16 -11.16
N PRO A 81 -5.54 -17.68 -10.78
CA PRO A 81 -5.29 -18.14 -9.40
C PRO A 81 -5.25 -16.98 -8.39
N GLU A 82 -4.96 -15.75 -8.84
CA GLU A 82 -4.81 -14.56 -8.02
C GLU A 82 -6.14 -13.99 -7.49
N VAL A 83 -7.28 -14.39 -8.07
CA VAL A 83 -8.58 -13.85 -7.64
C VAL A 83 -9.22 -14.71 -6.56
N LEU A 84 -9.92 -14.07 -5.61
CA LEU A 84 -10.60 -14.73 -4.49
C LEU A 84 -11.67 -15.75 -4.90
N HIS A 85 -12.12 -15.72 -6.15
CA HIS A 85 -13.12 -16.65 -6.70
C HIS A 85 -12.51 -17.99 -7.14
N SER A 86 -11.18 -18.08 -7.21
CA SER A 86 -10.46 -19.34 -7.47
C SER A 86 -10.11 -20.01 -6.14
N GLU A 87 -10.74 -21.18 -5.91
CA GLU A 87 -10.41 -22.01 -4.74
C GLU A 87 -8.95 -22.47 -4.85
N HIS A 88 -8.23 -22.47 -3.73
CA HIS A 88 -6.82 -22.86 -3.66
C HIS A 88 -5.88 -22.08 -4.59
N GLY A 89 -6.30 -20.88 -5.08
CA GLY A 89 -5.46 -20.08 -5.98
C GLY A 89 -4.14 -19.64 -5.34
N GLN A 90 -4.17 -19.31 -4.04
CA GLN A 90 -2.99 -18.96 -3.28
C GLN A 90 -1.99 -20.12 -3.19
N GLU A 91 -2.46 -21.35 -2.91
CA GLU A 91 -1.60 -22.54 -2.84
C GLU A 91 -0.96 -22.85 -4.21
N VAL A 92 -1.70 -22.68 -5.31
CA VAL A 92 -1.14 -22.82 -6.68
C VAL A 92 0.01 -21.83 -6.92
N LEU A 93 -0.14 -20.58 -6.50
CA LEU A 93 0.91 -19.56 -6.62
C LEU A 93 2.12 -19.90 -5.72
N GLU A 94 1.87 -20.36 -4.50
CA GLU A 94 2.92 -20.79 -3.56
C GLU A 94 3.72 -21.98 -4.12
N HIS A 95 3.06 -23.01 -4.62
CA HIS A 95 3.72 -24.15 -5.25
C HIS A 95 4.58 -23.72 -6.45
N PHE A 96 4.06 -22.80 -7.28
CA PHE A 96 4.87 -22.28 -8.39
C PHE A 96 6.11 -21.54 -7.88
N LEU A 97 5.95 -20.62 -6.93
CA LEU A 97 7.06 -19.78 -6.45
C LEU A 97 8.09 -20.61 -5.66
N LEU A 98 7.64 -21.45 -4.73
CA LEU A 98 8.52 -22.12 -3.79
C LEU A 98 9.05 -23.45 -4.36
N ASP A 99 8.17 -24.30 -4.95
CA ASP A 99 8.50 -25.66 -5.32
C ASP A 99 9.00 -25.78 -6.77
N ILE A 100 8.50 -24.92 -7.68
CA ILE A 100 8.89 -24.94 -9.09
C ILE A 100 9.99 -23.91 -9.36
N ALA A 101 9.76 -22.63 -9.08
CA ALA A 101 10.72 -21.56 -9.33
C ALA A 101 11.89 -21.56 -8.31
N GLY A 102 11.66 -22.08 -7.11
CA GLY A 102 12.66 -22.14 -6.04
C GLY A 102 12.95 -20.78 -5.40
N CYS A 103 11.97 -19.89 -5.39
CA CYS A 103 12.05 -18.61 -4.70
C CYS A 103 12.18 -18.82 -3.18
N ARG A 104 12.95 -17.96 -2.53
CA ARG A 104 13.07 -17.99 -1.06
C ARG A 104 12.15 -16.90 -0.49
N PRO A 105 11.30 -17.21 0.51
CA PRO A 105 10.42 -16.23 1.13
C PRO A 105 11.22 -15.35 2.10
N THR A 106 12.02 -14.41 1.57
CA THR A 106 12.86 -13.49 2.35
C THR A 106 12.15 -12.15 2.63
N TRP A 107 11.07 -11.86 1.93
CA TRP A 107 10.24 -10.66 2.14
C TRP A 107 9.19 -10.96 3.21
N THR A 108 9.51 -10.67 4.47
CA THR A 108 8.63 -10.84 5.63
C THR A 108 8.43 -9.51 6.33
N SER A 109 7.31 -9.31 7.01
CA SER A 109 7.01 -8.07 7.71
C SER A 109 8.09 -7.64 8.69
N SER A 110 8.68 -8.59 9.43
CA SER A 110 9.78 -8.32 10.36
C SER A 110 11.04 -7.85 9.64
N ASN A 111 11.41 -8.51 8.55
CA ASN A 111 12.57 -8.12 7.75
C ASN A 111 12.34 -6.76 7.08
N ILE A 112 11.12 -6.52 6.59
CA ILE A 112 10.72 -5.24 6.00
C ILE A 112 10.88 -4.10 7.02
N ALA A 113 10.34 -4.27 8.23
CA ALA A 113 10.41 -3.25 9.26
C ALA A 113 11.87 -2.89 9.61
N GLU A 114 12.72 -3.90 9.81
CA GLU A 114 14.14 -3.71 10.12
C GLU A 114 14.91 -3.07 8.97
N GLU A 115 14.66 -3.48 7.74
CA GLU A 115 15.27 -2.92 6.53
C GLU A 115 14.90 -1.45 6.37
N GLN A 116 13.62 -1.09 6.52
CA GLN A 116 13.18 0.31 6.44
C GLN A 116 13.79 1.16 7.55
N VAL A 117 13.85 0.65 8.79
CA VAL A 117 14.50 1.34 9.91
C VAL A 117 15.98 1.58 9.62
N GLN A 118 16.70 0.56 9.12
CA GLN A 118 18.12 0.72 8.80
C GLN A 118 18.34 1.71 7.66
N ARG A 119 17.53 1.64 6.59
CA ARG A 119 17.60 2.57 5.46
C ARG A 119 17.39 4.01 5.92
N VAL A 120 16.38 4.28 6.73
CA VAL A 120 16.13 5.63 7.27
C VAL A 120 17.30 6.11 8.11
N ARG A 121 17.88 5.24 8.95
CA ARG A 121 19.04 5.58 9.78
C ARG A 121 20.25 5.97 8.94
N ASP A 122 20.53 5.20 7.89
CA ASP A 122 21.67 5.45 7.00
C ASP A 122 21.48 6.73 6.16
N GLU A 123 20.23 7.02 5.76
CA GLU A 123 19.89 8.19 4.95
C GLU A 123 19.87 9.49 5.76
N VAL A 124 19.35 9.45 6.98
CA VAL A 124 19.16 10.66 7.82
C VAL A 124 20.42 11.04 8.57
N GLY A 125 21.19 10.06 9.07
CA GLY A 125 22.34 10.33 9.94
C GLY A 125 21.95 11.15 11.17
N ASP A 126 22.63 12.29 11.36
CA ASP A 126 22.40 13.20 12.51
C ASP A 126 21.40 14.33 12.21
N ALA A 127 20.76 14.32 11.03
CA ALA A 127 19.85 15.37 10.60
C ALA A 127 18.51 15.34 11.35
N ARG A 128 17.79 16.47 11.38
CA ARG A 128 16.46 16.59 11.97
C ARG A 128 15.37 16.33 10.96
N VAL A 129 14.33 15.65 11.40
CA VAL A 129 13.24 15.17 10.56
C VAL A 129 11.90 15.66 11.08
N LEU A 130 11.05 16.11 10.16
CA LEU A 130 9.67 16.50 10.41
C LEU A 130 8.70 15.49 9.81
N CYS A 131 7.60 15.22 10.49
CA CYS A 131 6.53 14.36 10.00
C CYS A 131 5.16 14.99 10.23
N ALA A 132 4.36 15.10 9.16
CA ALA A 132 2.96 15.48 9.30
C ALA A 132 2.11 14.23 9.60
N LEU A 133 1.52 14.18 10.80
CA LEU A 133 0.59 13.13 11.18
C LEU A 133 -0.83 13.51 10.73
N SER A 134 -1.37 12.77 9.78
CA SER A 134 -2.76 12.96 9.31
C SER A 134 -3.79 12.18 10.15
N GLY A 135 -3.34 11.43 11.15
CA GLY A 135 -4.16 10.46 11.89
C GLY A 135 -4.46 9.18 11.11
N GLY A 136 -3.99 9.03 9.87
CA GLY A 136 -4.11 7.81 9.07
C GLY A 136 -3.03 6.78 9.44
N VAL A 137 -3.28 5.50 9.08
CA VAL A 137 -2.34 4.40 9.35
C VAL A 137 -0.98 4.62 8.66
N ASP A 138 -0.96 5.19 7.45
CA ASP A 138 0.27 5.35 6.68
C ASP A 138 1.22 6.35 7.35
N SER A 139 0.71 7.53 7.72
CA SER A 139 1.50 8.52 8.44
C SER A 139 1.95 8.02 9.81
N ALA A 140 1.11 7.24 10.50
CA ALA A 140 1.47 6.65 11.79
C ALA A 140 2.58 5.60 11.67
N VAL A 141 2.49 4.70 10.68
CA VAL A 141 3.52 3.67 10.46
C VAL A 141 4.82 4.30 9.96
N ALA A 142 4.74 5.26 9.02
CA ALA A 142 5.91 6.00 8.56
C ALA A 142 6.65 6.70 9.72
N ALA A 143 5.90 7.41 10.58
CA ALA A 143 6.47 8.05 11.75
C ALA A 143 7.06 7.05 12.75
N ALA A 144 6.42 5.89 12.96
CA ALA A 144 6.94 4.85 13.85
C ALA A 144 8.26 4.22 13.35
N ILE A 145 8.38 3.98 12.03
CA ILE A 145 9.64 3.53 11.41
C ILE A 145 10.75 4.57 11.65
N VAL A 146 10.47 5.83 11.34
CA VAL A 146 11.44 6.92 11.49
C VAL A 146 11.82 7.12 12.95
N GLN A 147 10.85 7.11 13.88
CA GLN A 147 11.11 7.21 15.31
C GLN A 147 12.03 6.09 15.83
N ARG A 148 11.78 4.86 15.37
CA ARG A 148 12.64 3.71 15.72
C ARG A 148 14.06 3.82 15.13
N ALA A 149 14.20 4.49 13.99
CA ALA A 149 15.48 4.69 13.32
C ALA A 149 16.33 5.77 13.99
N ILE A 150 15.75 6.94 14.30
CA ILE A 150 16.49 8.16 14.64
C ILE A 150 16.07 8.80 16.00
N GLY A 151 15.06 8.26 16.68
CA GLY A 151 14.67 8.73 18.00
C GLY A 151 14.28 10.22 18.05
N ASP A 152 14.91 10.96 18.94
CA ASP A 152 14.58 12.35 19.27
C ASP A 152 14.86 13.37 18.13
N GLN A 153 15.48 12.93 17.03
CA GLN A 153 15.66 13.76 15.82
C GLN A 153 14.33 13.96 15.07
N LEU A 154 13.33 13.08 15.30
CA LEU A 154 12.00 13.21 14.71
C LEU A 154 11.10 14.12 15.54
N THR A 155 10.45 15.08 14.88
CA THR A 155 9.31 15.81 15.45
C THR A 155 8.09 15.59 14.57
N CYS A 156 6.98 15.15 15.16
CA CYS A 156 5.70 15.01 14.49
C CYS A 156 4.82 16.23 14.75
N VAL A 157 4.07 16.65 13.73
CA VAL A 157 3.04 17.70 13.84
C VAL A 157 1.68 17.08 13.51
N PHE A 158 0.74 17.20 14.41
CA PHE A 158 -0.65 16.83 14.24
C PHE A 158 -1.52 18.09 14.24
N VAL A 159 -2.37 18.25 13.22
CA VAL A 159 -3.24 19.41 13.10
C VAL A 159 -4.66 19.04 13.53
N ASP A 160 -5.14 19.63 14.62
CA ASP A 160 -6.55 19.60 14.97
C ASP A 160 -7.27 20.77 14.30
N HIS A 161 -7.97 20.44 13.22
CA HIS A 161 -8.71 21.39 12.39
C HIS A 161 -10.20 21.47 12.75
N GLY A 162 -10.65 20.85 13.85
CA GLY A 162 -12.04 20.87 14.30
C GLY A 162 -13.03 20.02 13.49
N LEU A 163 -12.55 19.30 12.47
CA LEU A 163 -13.35 18.43 11.60
C LEU A 163 -12.98 16.95 11.75
N LEU A 164 -12.27 16.63 12.82
CA LEU A 164 -11.91 15.27 13.22
C LEU A 164 -13.12 14.54 13.82
N ARG A 165 -12.98 13.24 14.03
CA ARG A 165 -13.96 12.49 14.83
C ARG A 165 -13.80 12.88 16.30
N GLU A 166 -14.89 12.76 17.06
CA GLU A 166 -14.87 12.99 18.50
C GLU A 166 -13.78 12.19 19.20
N GLY A 167 -12.98 12.89 20.01
CA GLY A 167 -11.87 12.30 20.78
C GLY A 167 -10.71 11.78 19.92
N GLU A 168 -10.59 12.19 18.66
CA GLU A 168 -9.54 11.72 17.77
C GLU A 168 -8.19 12.36 18.10
N ALA A 169 -8.16 13.66 18.35
CA ALA A 169 -6.93 14.37 18.70
C ALA A 169 -6.32 13.81 19.98
N GLU A 170 -7.13 13.66 21.02
CA GLU A 170 -6.70 13.12 22.32
C GLU A 170 -6.22 11.66 22.21
N ARG A 171 -6.86 10.85 21.32
CA ARG A 171 -6.39 9.48 21.08
C ARG A 171 -5.05 9.45 20.37
N VAL A 172 -4.85 10.28 19.36
CA VAL A 172 -3.57 10.36 18.66
C VAL A 172 -2.48 10.81 19.64
N GLU A 173 -2.73 11.85 20.42
CA GLU A 173 -1.76 12.36 21.41
C GLU A 173 -1.42 11.30 22.46
N ARG A 174 -2.43 10.68 23.05
CA ARG A 174 -2.22 9.68 24.12
C ARG A 174 -1.64 8.37 23.60
N ASP A 175 -2.30 7.77 22.62
CA ASP A 175 -2.04 6.36 22.23
C ASP A 175 -0.84 6.25 21.31
N PHE A 176 -0.66 7.20 20.37
CA PHE A 176 0.47 7.20 19.47
C PHE A 176 1.77 7.57 20.19
N VAL A 177 1.76 8.61 21.02
CA VAL A 177 2.93 9.01 21.81
C VAL A 177 3.30 7.92 22.81
N ALA A 178 2.32 7.31 23.50
CA ALA A 178 2.60 6.23 24.45
C ALA A 178 3.24 4.99 23.78
N SER A 179 2.85 4.68 22.54
CA SER A 179 3.38 3.51 21.83
C SER A 179 4.72 3.76 21.13
N THR A 180 5.02 5.00 20.74
CA THR A 180 6.21 5.33 19.95
C THR A 180 7.26 6.16 20.67
N GLY A 181 6.86 6.90 21.70
CA GLY A 181 7.73 7.88 22.40
C GLY A 181 8.07 9.11 21.56
N VAL A 182 7.35 9.36 20.46
CA VAL A 182 7.66 10.45 19.53
C VAL A 182 7.39 11.83 20.15
N ARG A 183 8.22 12.81 19.80
CA ARG A 183 7.93 14.22 20.08
C ARG A 183 6.79 14.70 19.20
N LEU A 184 5.62 14.97 19.79
CA LEU A 184 4.41 15.41 19.09
C LEU A 184 4.10 16.87 19.41
N VAL A 185 3.89 17.67 18.37
CA VAL A 185 3.33 19.03 18.44
C VAL A 185 1.90 18.96 17.92
N VAL A 186 0.94 19.39 18.76
CA VAL A 186 -0.48 19.48 18.35
C VAL A 186 -0.79 20.94 18.04
N ALA A 187 -1.11 21.20 16.77
CA ALA A 187 -1.56 22.51 16.31
C ALA A 187 -3.09 22.61 16.40
N ASN A 188 -3.60 23.35 17.36
CA ASN A 188 -5.04 23.57 17.56
C ASN A 188 -5.51 24.73 16.71
N GLU A 189 -6.00 24.44 15.50
CA GLU A 189 -6.36 25.43 14.48
C GLU A 189 -7.84 25.38 14.08
N GLN A 190 -8.71 24.90 14.97
CA GLN A 190 -10.14 24.72 14.74
C GLN A 190 -10.81 26.02 14.24
N GLU A 191 -10.55 27.15 14.91
CA GLU A 191 -11.15 28.44 14.55
C GLU A 191 -10.74 28.89 13.14
N ARG A 192 -9.47 28.71 12.77
CA ARG A 192 -8.92 29.02 11.45
C ARG A 192 -9.64 28.26 10.35
N PHE A 193 -9.78 26.94 10.50
CA PHE A 193 -10.43 26.09 9.51
C PHE A 193 -11.92 26.34 9.42
N LEU A 194 -12.63 26.44 10.54
CA LEU A 194 -14.07 26.68 10.57
C LEU A 194 -14.41 28.05 10.00
N SER A 195 -13.63 29.08 10.30
CA SER A 195 -13.81 30.42 9.75
C SER A 195 -13.61 30.46 8.23
N ALA A 196 -12.59 29.73 7.72
CA ALA A 196 -12.33 29.64 6.29
C ALA A 196 -13.42 28.89 5.52
N LEU A 197 -14.18 28.02 6.18
CA LEU A 197 -15.27 27.22 5.60
C LEU A 197 -16.64 27.89 5.74
N ALA A 198 -16.76 29.01 6.44
CA ALA A 198 -18.02 29.68 6.67
C ALA A 198 -18.72 30.03 5.35
N GLY A 199 -19.97 29.57 5.18
CA GLY A 199 -20.79 29.80 3.98
C GLY A 199 -20.41 28.98 2.74
N VAL A 200 -19.45 28.05 2.85
CA VAL A 200 -19.02 27.16 1.74
C VAL A 200 -19.79 25.85 1.80
N SER A 201 -20.59 25.53 0.77
CA SER A 201 -21.37 24.30 0.67
C SER A 201 -20.78 23.29 -0.32
N ASP A 202 -20.11 23.75 -1.37
CA ASP A 202 -19.54 22.88 -2.40
C ASP A 202 -18.40 21.99 -1.87
N PRO A 203 -18.51 20.64 -1.97
CA PRO A 203 -17.53 19.72 -1.40
C PRO A 203 -16.10 19.87 -1.97
N GLU A 204 -15.97 20.19 -3.25
CA GLU A 204 -14.66 20.34 -3.88
C GLU A 204 -13.98 21.65 -3.43
N THR A 205 -14.75 22.72 -3.29
CA THR A 205 -14.28 23.98 -2.72
C THR A 205 -13.86 23.80 -1.26
N LYS A 206 -14.65 23.07 -0.45
CA LYS A 206 -14.29 22.72 0.92
C LYS A 206 -12.94 21.95 0.96
N ARG A 207 -12.77 20.96 0.10
CA ARG A 207 -11.52 20.17 0.03
C ARG A 207 -10.30 21.06 -0.25
N LYS A 208 -10.41 21.97 -1.22
CA LYS A 208 -9.34 22.91 -1.58
C LYS A 208 -9.01 23.88 -0.44
N ILE A 209 -10.02 24.39 0.26
CA ILE A 209 -9.81 25.28 1.41
C ILE A 209 -9.10 24.52 2.54
N ILE A 210 -9.63 23.37 2.93
CA ILE A 210 -9.04 22.55 4.01
C ILE A 210 -7.59 22.18 3.68
N GLY A 211 -7.32 21.73 2.45
CA GLY A 211 -5.98 21.39 2.01
C GLY A 211 -5.02 22.57 2.09
N ARG A 212 -5.44 23.75 1.64
CA ARG A 212 -4.66 24.98 1.72
C ARG A 212 -4.36 25.39 3.15
N GLU A 213 -5.36 25.41 4.02
CA GLU A 213 -5.17 25.80 5.43
C GLU A 213 -4.32 24.76 6.17
N PHE A 214 -4.43 23.46 5.82
CA PHE A 214 -3.56 22.43 6.38
C PHE A 214 -2.08 22.67 6.04
N ILE A 215 -1.78 22.96 4.78
CA ILE A 215 -0.42 23.29 4.33
C ILE A 215 0.11 24.51 5.10
N ARG A 216 -0.67 25.59 5.18
CA ARG A 216 -0.26 26.81 5.89
C ARG A 216 -0.01 26.57 7.38
N THR A 217 -0.89 25.82 8.04
CA THR A 217 -0.67 25.45 9.44
C THR A 217 0.61 24.65 9.62
N PHE A 218 0.83 23.68 8.73
CA PHE A 218 2.04 22.88 8.77
C PHE A 218 3.31 23.72 8.52
N GLU A 219 3.25 24.67 7.59
CA GLU A 219 4.33 25.63 7.34
C GLU A 219 4.64 26.48 8.58
N ASP A 220 3.62 27.01 9.23
CA ASP A 220 3.76 27.83 10.43
C ASP A 220 4.42 27.04 11.56
N GLU A 221 4.01 25.79 11.79
CA GLU A 221 4.62 24.92 12.79
C GLU A 221 6.04 24.49 12.40
N ALA A 222 6.27 24.18 11.11
CA ALA A 222 7.61 23.85 10.62
C ALA A 222 8.59 25.00 10.82
N ARG A 223 8.17 26.27 10.60
CA ARG A 223 9.01 27.45 10.86
C ARG A 223 9.35 27.60 12.35
N LYS A 224 8.38 27.38 13.24
CA LYS A 224 8.61 27.42 14.70
C LYS A 224 9.63 26.35 15.12
N ILE A 225 9.47 25.12 14.61
CA ILE A 225 10.38 24.01 14.93
C ILE A 225 11.76 24.24 14.31
N ASN A 226 11.84 24.82 13.10
CA ASN A 226 13.09 25.14 12.42
C ASN A 226 13.89 26.25 13.13
N ALA A 227 13.25 27.11 13.89
CA ALA A 227 13.92 28.13 14.72
C ALA A 227 14.81 27.51 15.81
N ASP A 228 14.50 26.29 16.28
CA ASP A 228 15.31 25.53 17.24
C ASP A 228 16.52 24.82 16.59
N GLY A 229 16.67 24.90 15.27
CA GLY A 229 17.69 24.28 14.44
C GLY A 229 17.12 23.77 13.11
N PRO A 230 17.94 23.67 12.05
CA PRO A 230 17.46 23.32 10.71
C PRO A 230 16.78 21.94 10.69
N ILE A 231 15.75 21.84 9.87
CA ILE A 231 15.09 20.59 9.51
C ILE A 231 15.49 20.28 8.08
N ASP A 232 16.03 19.09 7.86
CA ASP A 232 16.56 18.70 6.55
C ASP A 232 15.61 17.78 5.79
N TYR A 233 14.78 17.02 6.52
CA TYR A 233 13.90 16.00 5.93
C TYR A 233 12.45 16.12 6.37
N LEU A 234 11.56 15.76 5.42
CA LEU A 234 10.12 15.61 5.66
C LEU A 234 9.68 14.17 5.35
N VAL A 235 9.01 13.54 6.30
CA VAL A 235 8.45 12.19 6.13
C VAL A 235 7.18 12.24 5.32
N GLN A 236 7.10 11.42 4.28
CA GLN A 236 5.91 11.22 3.46
C GLN A 236 5.50 9.74 3.46
N GLY A 237 4.21 9.49 3.66
CA GLY A 237 3.62 8.15 3.68
C GLY A 237 3.20 7.64 2.30
N THR A 238 4.02 7.83 1.27
CA THR A 238 3.78 7.32 -0.10
C THR A 238 3.84 5.81 -0.11
N LEU A 239 2.85 5.15 -0.72
CA LEU A 239 2.78 3.70 -0.89
C LEU A 239 3.22 3.28 -2.30
N TYR A 240 3.53 1.98 -2.48
CA TYR A 240 3.90 1.44 -3.79
C TYR A 240 2.84 1.65 -4.87
N PRO A 241 1.52 1.45 -4.64
CA PRO A 241 0.49 1.78 -5.63
C PRO A 241 0.53 3.25 -6.09
N ASP A 242 0.77 4.20 -5.17
CA ASP A 242 0.89 5.63 -5.52
C ASP A 242 2.04 5.88 -6.50
N VAL A 243 3.15 5.13 -6.34
CA VAL A 243 4.33 5.21 -7.23
C VAL A 243 4.01 4.67 -8.62
N VAL A 244 3.31 3.53 -8.70
CA VAL A 244 2.95 2.88 -9.98
C VAL A 244 1.95 3.73 -10.75
N GLU A 245 0.92 4.24 -10.09
CA GLU A 245 -0.09 5.11 -10.70
C GLU A 245 0.54 6.41 -11.24
N SER A 246 1.62 6.89 -10.60
CA SER A 246 2.32 8.10 -11.01
C SER A 246 3.34 7.91 -12.13
N GLY A 247 3.86 6.70 -12.29
CA GLY A 247 4.94 6.40 -13.25
C GLY A 247 4.49 6.20 -14.69
N GLY A 248 3.19 6.22 -14.99
CA GLY A 248 2.61 5.79 -16.27
C GLY A 248 2.29 6.85 -17.32
N GLY A 249 2.68 8.12 -17.19
CA GLY A 249 2.36 9.13 -18.20
C GLY A 249 2.83 10.55 -17.86
N GLU A 250 2.56 11.52 -18.74
CA GLU A 250 2.80 12.96 -18.56
C GLU A 250 2.17 13.57 -17.28
N GLY A 251 1.52 12.74 -16.45
CA GLY A 251 0.92 13.06 -15.16
C GLY A 251 1.85 12.96 -13.95
N ALA A 252 3.09 12.54 -14.07
CA ALA A 252 4.05 12.43 -12.95
C ALA A 252 4.26 13.76 -12.20
N ALA A 253 4.02 14.90 -12.88
CA ALA A 253 4.00 16.22 -12.26
C ALA A 253 2.74 16.47 -11.39
N ASN A 254 1.63 15.74 -11.63
CA ASN A 254 0.38 15.95 -10.90
C ASN A 254 0.31 15.26 -9.53
N ILE A 255 1.14 14.25 -9.27
CA ILE A 255 1.16 13.59 -7.95
C ILE A 255 1.77 14.46 -6.87
N LYS A 256 2.73 15.31 -7.24
CA LYS A 256 3.22 16.35 -6.32
C LYS A 256 2.14 17.31 -5.84
N SER A 257 1.02 17.44 -6.57
CA SER A 257 -0.08 18.34 -6.22
C SER A 257 -1.18 17.70 -5.38
N HIS A 258 -1.32 16.36 -5.39
CA HIS A 258 -2.41 15.68 -4.67
C HIS A 258 -1.98 15.05 -3.33
N HIS A 259 -0.68 14.83 -3.12
CA HIS A 259 -0.12 14.32 -1.87
C HIS A 259 0.77 15.36 -1.17
N ASN A 260 0.18 16.45 -0.74
CA ASN A 260 0.58 17.37 0.35
C ASN A 260 1.95 18.07 0.35
N VAL A 261 2.87 17.89 -0.57
CA VAL A 261 4.20 18.53 -0.47
C VAL A 261 4.49 19.51 -1.62
N GLY A 262 3.66 19.54 -2.65
CA GLY A 262 3.84 20.42 -3.81
C GLY A 262 3.53 21.92 -3.57
N GLY A 263 3.24 22.31 -2.33
CA GLY A 263 2.85 23.68 -1.97
C GLY A 263 3.67 24.32 -0.86
N LEU A 264 4.77 23.66 -0.42
CA LEU A 264 5.66 24.29 0.57
C LEU A 264 6.40 25.47 -0.04
N PRO A 265 6.58 26.58 0.70
CA PRO A 265 7.33 27.75 0.25
C PRO A 265 8.80 27.42 -0.07
N ASP A 266 9.41 28.24 -0.93
CA ASP A 266 10.80 28.06 -1.35
C ASP A 266 11.82 28.19 -0.20
N ASP A 267 11.40 28.80 0.93
CA ASP A 267 12.20 28.94 2.15
C ASP A 267 12.17 27.69 3.06
N LEU A 268 11.29 26.71 2.77
CA LEU A 268 11.20 25.44 3.46
C LEU A 268 11.55 24.30 2.48
N GLN A 269 12.85 24.13 2.22
CA GLN A 269 13.35 23.06 1.35
C GLN A 269 13.72 21.85 2.19
N PHE A 270 12.91 20.78 2.09
CA PHE A 270 13.17 19.49 2.72
C PHE A 270 13.47 18.43 1.67
N SER A 271 14.39 17.53 1.98
CA SER A 271 14.47 16.24 1.30
C SER A 271 13.37 15.32 1.80
N LEU A 272 12.84 14.43 0.95
CA LEU A 272 11.78 13.53 1.33
C LEU A 272 12.33 12.20 1.85
N ILE A 273 11.75 11.72 2.96
CA ILE A 273 11.92 10.36 3.47
C ILE A 273 10.61 9.61 3.24
N GLU A 274 10.64 8.56 2.44
CA GLU A 274 9.47 7.76 2.06
C GLU A 274 9.63 6.30 2.48
N PRO A 275 9.46 5.98 3.78
CA PRO A 275 9.75 4.64 4.30
C PRO A 275 8.76 3.56 3.82
N LEU A 276 7.62 3.96 3.25
CA LEU A 276 6.57 3.04 2.79
C LEU A 276 6.52 2.87 1.27
N ARG A 277 7.43 3.49 0.53
CA ARG A 277 7.40 3.61 -0.94
C ARG A 277 7.38 2.26 -1.68
N THR A 278 7.88 1.21 -1.07
CA THR A 278 7.93 -0.16 -1.63
C THR A 278 6.86 -1.08 -1.09
N LEU A 279 5.95 -0.59 -0.25
CA LEU A 279 4.99 -1.40 0.50
C LEU A 279 3.56 -1.22 -0.02
N PHE A 280 2.81 -2.32 0.02
CA PHE A 280 1.37 -2.32 -0.11
C PHE A 280 0.69 -2.01 1.22
N LYS A 281 -0.59 -1.65 1.16
CA LYS A 281 -1.38 -1.21 2.33
C LYS A 281 -1.50 -2.26 3.45
N ASP A 282 -1.60 -3.51 3.09
CA ASP A 282 -1.64 -4.66 4.01
C ASP A 282 -0.28 -4.88 4.66
N GLU A 283 0.82 -4.77 3.92
CA GLU A 283 2.18 -4.82 4.45
C GLU A 283 2.44 -3.67 5.44
N VAL A 284 1.99 -2.45 5.12
CA VAL A 284 2.09 -1.31 6.03
C VAL A 284 1.40 -1.58 7.36
N ARG A 285 0.21 -2.18 7.35
CA ARG A 285 -0.49 -2.56 8.58
C ARG A 285 0.28 -3.60 9.38
N GLU A 286 0.85 -4.59 8.71
CA GLU A 286 1.61 -5.63 9.37
C GLU A 286 2.91 -5.09 9.98
N VAL A 287 3.63 -4.23 9.25
CA VAL A 287 4.79 -3.49 9.78
C VAL A 287 4.39 -2.65 10.99
N GLY A 288 3.23 -1.98 10.95
CA GLY A 288 2.70 -1.24 12.09
C GLY A 288 2.51 -2.11 13.35
N ARG A 289 1.97 -3.33 13.20
CA ARG A 289 1.84 -4.31 14.30
C ARG A 289 3.20 -4.73 14.85
N GLN A 290 4.15 -5.02 13.97
CA GLN A 290 5.53 -5.39 14.33
C GLN A 290 6.26 -4.28 15.11
N LEU A 291 5.94 -3.02 14.80
CA LEU A 291 6.47 -1.85 15.51
C LEU A 291 5.74 -1.57 16.83
N GLY A 292 4.71 -2.34 17.17
CA GLY A 292 3.96 -2.21 18.41
C GLY A 292 2.87 -1.13 18.42
N LEU A 293 2.44 -0.67 17.22
CA LEU A 293 1.32 0.27 17.15
C LEU A 293 0.01 -0.41 17.59
N PRO A 294 -0.84 0.27 18.34
CA PRO A 294 -2.13 -0.26 18.77
C PRO A 294 -3.03 -0.64 17.59
N GLU A 295 -3.79 -1.73 17.73
CA GLU A 295 -4.64 -2.25 16.64
C GLU A 295 -5.67 -1.22 16.14
N HIS A 296 -6.21 -0.39 17.00
CA HIS A 296 -7.15 0.68 16.59
C HIS A 296 -6.51 1.78 15.72
N ILE A 297 -5.17 1.89 15.70
CA ILE A 297 -4.43 2.74 14.76
C ILE A 297 -4.20 1.98 13.46
N VAL A 298 -3.74 0.74 13.52
CA VAL A 298 -3.36 -0.09 12.37
C VAL A 298 -4.56 -0.53 11.54
N ALA A 299 -5.63 -1.03 12.20
CA ALA A 299 -6.85 -1.49 11.55
C ALA A 299 -7.88 -0.38 11.30
N ARG A 300 -7.48 0.88 11.50
CA ARG A 300 -8.37 2.03 11.34
C ARG A 300 -8.97 2.09 9.95
N HIS A 301 -10.30 2.27 9.90
CA HIS A 301 -10.98 2.56 8.63
C HIS A 301 -10.48 3.87 8.01
N PRO A 302 -10.32 3.90 6.69
CA PRO A 302 -9.96 5.12 5.98
C PRO A 302 -10.88 6.29 6.35
N PHE A 303 -10.27 7.41 6.69
CA PHE A 303 -10.98 8.65 6.95
C PHE A 303 -10.31 9.73 6.12
N PRO A 304 -11.08 10.50 5.33
CA PRO A 304 -10.48 11.49 4.44
C PRO A 304 -9.76 12.57 5.24
N GLY A 305 -8.61 13.05 4.74
CA GLY A 305 -7.86 14.14 5.34
C GLY A 305 -8.70 15.39 5.66
N PRO A 306 -9.67 15.81 4.79
CA PRO A 306 -10.60 16.88 5.09
C PRO A 306 -11.61 16.60 6.23
N GLY A 307 -11.58 15.41 6.82
CA GLY A 307 -12.41 15.05 7.95
C GLY A 307 -13.91 15.07 7.64
N LEU A 308 -14.70 15.50 8.61
CA LEU A 308 -16.15 15.63 8.48
C LEU A 308 -16.57 16.74 7.53
N GLY A 309 -15.70 17.71 7.21
CA GLY A 309 -16.02 18.88 6.41
C GLY A 309 -16.62 18.57 5.03
N ILE A 310 -16.14 17.49 4.37
CA ILE A 310 -16.68 17.07 3.06
C ILE A 310 -17.90 16.16 3.15
N ARG A 311 -18.26 15.67 4.34
CA ARG A 311 -19.42 14.80 4.57
C ARG A 311 -20.67 15.58 5.00
N ILE A 312 -20.49 16.80 5.48
CA ILE A 312 -21.57 17.71 5.84
C ILE A 312 -22.01 18.44 4.58
N VAL A 313 -23.25 18.16 4.14
CA VAL A 313 -23.90 18.84 3.01
C VAL A 313 -24.71 20.01 3.55
N GLY A 314 -24.45 21.21 3.04
CA GLY A 314 -25.18 22.40 3.45
C GLY A 314 -24.33 23.63 3.39
#